data_3187ec5dada427baa482e6d53e12095e
#
_entry.id   3187ec5dada427baa482e6d53e12095e
#
_cell.length_a   1.000
_cell.length_b   1.000
_cell.length_c   1.000
_cell.angle_alpha   90.00
_cell.angle_beta   90.00
_cell.angle_gamma   90.00
#
_symmetry.space_group_name_H-M   'P 1'
#
loop_
_entity.id
_entity.type
_entity.pdbx_description
1 polymer ?
#
loop_
_entity_poly.entity_id
_entity_poly.type
_entity_poly.pdbx_seq_one_letter_code
_entity_poly.pdbx_strand_id
1 'polypeptide(L)'
;MKKRYFMGIDLAKASFDFCLLSSHGAVLWRGHLSNDANGIKEFLGQLKAGRWKVSLIHFGLESTGVYGNRLISGLHQAGLALSVLNPSTG
;
A
#
# COMPACT_ATOMS: atom_id res chain seq x y z
N MET A 1 -10.97 3.53 15.54
CA MET A 1 -11.86 2.77 14.64
C MET A 1 -11.19 1.51 14.17
N LYS A 2 -11.94 0.42 14.12
CA LYS A 2 -11.39 -0.87 13.73
C LYS A 2 -11.23 -0.98 12.23
N LYS A 3 -10.07 -1.41 11.76
CA LYS A 3 -9.83 -1.60 10.33
C LYS A 3 -10.50 -2.89 9.86
N ARG A 4 -10.98 -2.87 8.62
CA ARG A 4 -11.66 -4.03 8.01
C ARG A 4 -10.86 -4.71 6.94
N TYR A 5 -9.86 -4.01 6.40
CA TYR A 5 -9.09 -4.49 5.26
C TYR A 5 -7.61 -4.32 5.54
N PHE A 6 -6.82 -5.15 4.92
CA PHE A 6 -5.38 -5.04 5.00
C PHE A 6 -4.80 -4.95 3.59
N MET A 7 -4.02 -3.89 3.33
CA MET A 7 -3.33 -3.72 2.06
C MET A 7 -1.85 -4.01 2.28
N GLY A 8 -1.39 -5.13 1.73
CA GLY A 8 0.02 -5.47 1.76
C GLY A 8 0.72 -4.96 0.52
N ILE A 9 1.85 -4.30 0.69
CA ILE A 9 2.62 -3.75 -0.42
C ILE A 9 4.04 -4.29 -0.35
N ASP A 10 4.50 -4.88 -1.45
CA ASP A 10 5.84 -5.40 -1.60
C ASP A 10 6.59 -4.54 -2.60
N LEU A 11 7.61 -3.83 -2.12
CA LEU A 11 8.35 -2.85 -2.91
C LEU A 11 9.62 -3.43 -3.49
N ALA A 12 9.85 -3.15 -4.75
CA ALA A 12 11.10 -3.38 -5.42
C ALA A 12 11.63 -2.06 -5.96
N LYS A 13 12.81 -2.08 -6.55
CA LYS A 13 13.44 -0.87 -7.06
C LYS A 13 12.59 -0.19 -8.14
N ALA A 14 12.08 -0.95 -9.08
CA ALA A 14 11.39 -0.40 -10.25
C ALA A 14 9.88 -0.56 -10.19
N SER A 15 9.35 -1.35 -9.27
CA SER A 15 7.92 -1.66 -9.24
C SER A 15 7.48 -2.02 -7.83
N PHE A 16 6.17 -2.09 -7.64
CA PHE A 16 5.62 -2.63 -6.41
C PHE A 16 4.36 -3.45 -6.70
N ASP A 17 4.17 -4.47 -5.88
CA ASP A 17 2.98 -5.30 -5.91
C ASP A 17 2.11 -4.95 -4.71
N PHE A 18 0.80 -4.95 -4.90
CA PHE A 18 -0.11 -4.70 -3.79
C PHE A 18 -1.22 -5.74 -3.78
N CYS A 19 -1.74 -5.98 -2.58
CA CYS A 19 -2.79 -6.97 -2.40
C CYS A 19 -3.71 -6.50 -1.28
N LEU A 20 -4.99 -6.33 -1.58
CA LEU A 20 -6.00 -5.96 -0.60
C LEU A 20 -6.71 -7.22 -0.12
N LEU A 21 -6.67 -7.43 1.19
CA LEU A 21 -7.28 -8.60 1.81
C LEU A 21 -8.46 -8.18 2.67
N SER A 22 -9.45 -9.05 2.73
CA SER A 22 -10.55 -8.89 3.68
C SER A 22 -10.08 -9.28 5.08
N SER A 23 -10.92 -9.03 6.08
CA SER A 23 -10.63 -9.46 7.44
C SER A 23 -10.53 -10.97 7.58
N HIS A 24 -11.00 -11.72 6.61
CA HIS A 24 -10.94 -13.18 6.58
C HIS A 24 -9.79 -13.71 5.71
N GLY A 25 -8.97 -12.82 5.18
CA GLY A 25 -7.83 -13.22 4.36
C GLY A 25 -8.14 -13.44 2.89
N ALA A 26 -9.34 -13.15 2.44
CA ALA A 26 -9.68 -13.28 1.04
C ALA A 26 -9.09 -12.13 0.22
N VAL A 27 -8.53 -12.46 -0.95
CA VAL A 27 -7.97 -11.45 -1.84
C VAL A 27 -9.12 -10.72 -2.55
N LEU A 28 -9.21 -9.41 -2.31
CA LEU A 28 -10.26 -8.57 -2.89
C LEU A 28 -9.78 -7.83 -4.13
N TRP A 29 -8.51 -7.45 -4.15
CA TRP A 29 -7.94 -6.69 -5.24
C TRP A 29 -6.42 -6.78 -5.15
N ARG A 30 -5.76 -6.89 -6.28
CA ARG A 30 -4.31 -6.90 -6.32
C ARG A 30 -3.83 -6.34 -7.65
N GLY A 31 -2.58 -5.87 -7.66
CA GLY A 31 -2.02 -5.33 -8.87
C GLY A 31 -0.54 -5.12 -8.75
N HIS A 32 0.02 -4.60 -9.82
CA HIS A 32 1.44 -4.34 -9.97
C HIS A 32 1.60 -3.01 -10.71
N LEU A 33 2.36 -2.10 -10.12
CA LEU A 33 2.56 -0.77 -10.69
C LEU A 33 4.03 -0.38 -10.60
N SER A 34 4.42 0.62 -11.38
CA SER A 34 5.79 1.12 -11.33
C SER A 34 6.05 1.90 -10.05
N ASN A 35 7.26 1.75 -9.52
CA ASN A 35 7.68 2.46 -8.31
C ASN A 35 8.27 3.81 -8.68
N ASP A 36 7.41 4.68 -9.20
CA ASP A 36 7.75 6.04 -9.60
C ASP A 36 6.53 6.94 -9.40
N ALA A 37 6.67 8.21 -9.72
CA ALA A 37 5.59 9.18 -9.50
C ALA A 37 4.31 8.79 -10.23
N ASN A 38 4.43 8.28 -11.46
CA ASN A 38 3.26 7.89 -12.24
C ASN A 38 2.55 6.66 -11.65
N GLY A 39 3.30 5.65 -11.27
CA GLY A 39 2.72 4.45 -10.67
C GLY A 39 2.04 4.72 -9.34
N ILE A 40 2.67 5.55 -8.52
CA ILE A 40 2.10 5.91 -7.21
C ILE A 40 0.84 6.75 -7.39
N LYS A 41 0.85 7.68 -8.34
CA LYS A 41 -0.32 8.49 -8.64
C LYS A 41 -1.49 7.61 -9.12
N GLU A 42 -1.19 6.64 -9.95
CA GLU A 42 -2.21 5.71 -10.43
C GLU A 42 -2.77 4.87 -9.27
N PHE A 43 -1.91 4.38 -8.39
CA PHE A 43 -2.32 3.62 -7.22
C PHE A 43 -3.28 4.42 -6.34
N LEU A 44 -2.91 5.65 -6.04
CA LEU A 44 -3.76 6.53 -5.23
C LEU A 44 -5.09 6.85 -5.92
N GLY A 45 -5.06 7.04 -7.24
CA GLY A 45 -6.28 7.26 -8.00
C GLY A 45 -7.21 6.06 -7.97
N GLN A 46 -6.66 4.86 -8.09
CA GLN A 46 -7.45 3.63 -8.01
C GLN A 46 -8.03 3.42 -6.62
N LEU A 47 -7.28 3.78 -5.57
CA LEU A 47 -7.80 3.72 -4.21
C LEU A 47 -9.00 4.63 -4.02
N LYS A 48 -8.93 5.85 -4.55
CA LYS A 48 -10.04 6.80 -4.42
C LYS A 48 -11.25 6.37 -5.23
N ALA A 49 -11.04 5.75 -6.38
CA ALA A 49 -12.12 5.28 -7.24
C ALA A 49 -12.69 3.94 -6.80
N GLY A 50 -11.99 3.23 -5.91
CA GLY A 50 -12.37 1.90 -5.48
C GLY A 50 -13.59 1.90 -4.59
N ARG A 51 -14.17 0.72 -4.45
CA ARG A 51 -15.39 0.51 -3.65
C ARG A 51 -15.11 0.36 -2.15
N TRP A 52 -13.85 0.27 -1.76
CA TRP A 52 -13.49 0.08 -0.36
C TRP A 52 -13.16 1.41 0.29
N LYS A 53 -13.64 1.57 1.52
CA LYS A 53 -13.40 2.79 2.28
C LYS A 53 -11.95 2.82 2.73
N VAL A 54 -11.20 3.81 2.24
CA VAL A 54 -9.77 3.90 2.50
C VAL A 54 -9.47 4.01 4.01
N SER A 55 -10.34 4.69 4.76
CA SER A 55 -10.17 4.82 6.21
C SER A 55 -10.25 3.49 6.95
N LEU A 56 -10.80 2.45 6.32
CA LEU A 56 -10.90 1.12 6.92
C LEU A 56 -9.77 0.19 6.47
N ILE A 57 -8.84 0.69 5.65
CA ILE A 57 -7.71 -0.10 5.17
C ILE A 57 -6.49 0.18 6.03
N HIS A 58 -5.88 -0.89 6.53
CA HIS A 58 -4.58 -0.81 7.18
C HIS A 58 -3.52 -1.13 6.14
N PHE A 59 -2.62 -0.20 5.90
CA PHE A 59 -1.56 -0.37 4.91
C PHE A 59 -0.31 -0.89 5.58
N GLY A 60 0.17 -2.03 5.13
CA GLY A 60 1.44 -2.60 5.57
C GLY A 60 2.44 -2.58 4.42
N LEU A 61 3.59 -2.01 4.67
CA LEU A 61 4.64 -1.85 3.68
C LEU A 61 5.88 -2.55 4.14
N GLU A 62 6.37 -3.49 3.34
CA GLU A 62 7.67 -4.11 3.57
C GLU A 62 8.65 -3.49 2.60
N SER A 63 9.68 -2.87 3.16
CA SER A 63 10.66 -2.13 2.35
C SER A 63 12.07 -2.41 2.84
N THR A 64 12.97 -2.56 1.88
CA THR A 64 14.41 -2.63 2.16
C THR A 64 15.05 -1.39 1.57
N GLY A 65 15.75 -0.63 2.41
CA GLY A 65 16.46 0.57 1.96
C GLY A 65 15.51 1.70 1.57
N VAL A 66 15.85 2.41 0.50
CA VAL A 66 15.21 3.68 0.13
C VAL A 66 14.07 3.55 -0.85
N TYR A 67 13.76 2.35 -1.28
CA TYR A 67 12.80 2.17 -2.39
C TYR A 67 11.37 2.56 -2.02
N GLY A 68 11.04 2.61 -0.75
CA GLY A 68 9.70 2.92 -0.28
C GLY A 68 9.44 4.40 -0.04
N ASN A 69 10.46 5.25 -0.08
CA ASN A 69 10.33 6.64 0.36
C ASN A 69 9.28 7.41 -0.43
N ARG A 70 9.25 7.24 -1.72
CA ARG A 70 8.30 7.96 -2.58
C ARG A 70 6.86 7.52 -2.33
N LEU A 71 6.65 6.22 -2.19
CA LEU A 71 5.32 5.69 -1.92
C LEU A 71 4.85 6.09 -0.51
N ILE A 72 5.75 6.01 0.47
CA ILE A 72 5.43 6.41 1.85
C ILE A 72 4.99 7.87 1.88
N SER A 73 5.73 8.75 1.21
CA SER A 73 5.38 10.16 1.13
C SER A 73 4.02 10.36 0.47
N GLY A 74 3.74 9.64 -0.61
CA GLY A 74 2.45 9.75 -1.30
C GLY A 74 1.29 9.33 -0.43
N LEU A 75 1.46 8.25 0.31
CA LEU A 75 0.42 7.76 1.22
C LEU A 75 0.19 8.74 2.37
N HIS A 76 1.26 9.30 2.94
CA HIS A 76 1.14 10.29 4.00
C HIS A 76 0.43 11.56 3.50
N GLN A 77 0.77 12.03 2.31
CA GLN A 77 0.12 13.21 1.74
C GLN A 77 -1.37 12.97 1.49
N ALA A 78 -1.74 11.73 1.23
CA ALA A 78 -3.14 11.37 1.04
C ALA A 78 -3.87 11.13 2.36
N GLY A 79 -3.18 11.24 3.50
CA GLY A 79 -3.79 11.08 4.82
C GLY A 79 -4.04 9.64 5.22
N LEU A 80 -3.31 8.70 4.64
CA LEU A 80 -3.53 7.29 4.89
C LEU A 80 -2.66 6.77 6.04
N ALA A 81 -3.24 5.89 6.86
CA ALA A 81 -2.51 5.24 7.94
C ALA A 81 -1.62 4.15 7.37
N LEU A 82 -0.36 4.14 7.79
CA LEU A 82 0.64 3.25 7.21
C LEU A 82 1.53 2.68 8.30
N SER A 83 1.74 1.36 8.24
CA SER A 83 2.75 0.68 9.05
C SER A 83 3.86 0.20 8.14
N VAL A 84 5.09 0.57 8.48
CA VAL A 84 6.26 0.13 7.72
C VAL A 84 6.88 -1.05 8.44
N LEU A 85 6.99 -2.16 7.73
CA LEU A 85 7.61 -3.37 8.27
C LEU A 85 9.09 -3.38 7.89
N ASN A 86 9.92 -3.71 8.86
CA ASN A 86 11.37 -3.78 8.64
C ASN A 86 11.80 -5.23 8.76
N PRO A 87 12.05 -5.92 7.63
CA PRO A 87 12.40 -7.32 7.67
C PRO A 87 13.76 -7.59 8.32
N SER A 88 14.61 -6.60 8.40
CA SER A 88 15.95 -6.78 8.97
C SER A 88 15.96 -6.84 10.49
N THR A 89 14.88 -6.49 11.14
CA THR A 89 14.82 -6.51 12.60
C THR A 89 14.30 -7.82 13.16
N GLY A 90 14.03 -8.74 12.30
CA GLY A 90 13.67 -10.12 12.64
C GLY A 90 13.25 -10.38 14.04
#